data_f4f6cb32c7836976c5b3e97f5e708e4f
#
_entry.id   f4f6cb32c7836976c5b3e97f5e708e4f
#
_cell.length_a   1.000
_cell.length_b   1.000
_cell.length_c   1.000
_cell.angle_alpha   90.00
_cell.angle_beta   90.00
_cell.angle_gamma   90.00
#
_symmetry.space_group_name_H-M   'P 1'
#
loop_
_entity.id
_entity.type
_entity.pdbx_description
1 polymer ?
#
loop_
_entity_poly.entity_id
_entity_poly.type
_entity_poly.pdbx_seq_one_letter_code
_entity_poly.pdbx_strand_id
1 'polypeptide(L)'
;MATVTPDASSKNELKVVTDATCTFCGCVCDDIDLTVDGDHIVKAKRACVLGKAWFLNHTADDRPSCLIHGKPASVEAGIERSAEMLVSARYPLIYGLSDTTSESQRVAVGIADWVGANIDTTSSVCHGPTGMALQGVGEVTASLGEVRNRGDMIIFWGANPAESHPRHFTRYSLTPKGMFLPNGRKDRTCVVVDVRKTKTAKVADIFIPVKPRSDFEALWALRALANDVELDPNQVLHDTGIELSVWQDLMTRMKAAKYGAIFFGMGLTMTRGKHANAEALLLLARDMNKHTRFICKPNRGHGNVTGADNVMAWRTGYPFGVNFMRGYPRFNPGEYTASDILARKEADAAMIIAADPMANFSQPARDHLKSIPYIAFDPKETPTTRAAEVAFTVATYGINVPGTVYRMDDVPISLRPALECHHPSDLEILKAIEKQVQKLNMENAMAQSKDTSLRPARENFGSNE
;
A
#
# COMPACT_ATOMS: atom_id res chain seq x y z
N MET A 1 -51.98 -1.19 -44.13
CA MET A 1 -51.33 -0.50 -43.00
C MET A 1 -51.00 -1.60 -41.98
N ALA A 2 -49.79 -2.07 -41.96
CA ALA A 2 -49.33 -3.05 -41.01
C ALA A 2 -48.66 -2.26 -39.85
N THR A 3 -49.27 -2.36 -38.68
CA THR A 3 -48.74 -1.79 -37.44
C THR A 3 -47.53 -2.65 -36.97
N VAL A 4 -46.34 -2.06 -37.06
CA VAL A 4 -45.12 -2.60 -36.46
C VAL A 4 -45.21 -2.32 -34.97
N THR A 5 -45.43 -3.36 -34.16
CA THR A 5 -45.24 -3.32 -32.71
C THR A 5 -43.76 -3.20 -32.42
N PRO A 6 -43.33 -2.32 -31.51
CA PRO A 6 -41.92 -2.31 -31.10
C PRO A 6 -41.60 -3.59 -30.34
N ASP A 7 -40.53 -4.23 -30.75
CA ASP A 7 -39.97 -5.46 -30.18
C ASP A 7 -39.65 -5.23 -28.72
N ALA A 8 -40.04 -6.20 -27.89
CA ALA A 8 -39.87 -6.14 -26.45
C ALA A 8 -38.39 -6.19 -26.12
N SER A 9 -37.93 -5.22 -25.31
CA SER A 9 -36.65 -5.11 -24.65
C SER A 9 -36.06 -6.49 -24.31
N SER A 10 -34.97 -6.84 -24.90
CA SER A 10 -34.09 -7.93 -24.44
C SER A 10 -33.71 -7.63 -22.98
N LYS A 11 -34.33 -8.31 -22.03
CA LYS A 11 -33.85 -8.30 -20.64
C LYS A 11 -32.46 -8.89 -20.68
N ASN A 12 -31.43 -8.06 -20.53
CA ASN A 12 -30.07 -8.53 -20.30
C ASN A 12 -30.10 -9.56 -19.16
N GLU A 13 -29.59 -10.76 -19.40
CA GLU A 13 -29.51 -11.80 -18.39
C GLU A 13 -28.50 -11.37 -17.32
N LEU A 14 -28.96 -11.23 -16.07
CA LEU A 14 -28.12 -10.80 -14.95
C LEU A 14 -27.04 -11.86 -14.71
N LYS A 15 -25.77 -11.48 -14.88
CA LYS A 15 -24.62 -12.33 -14.60
C LYS A 15 -24.22 -12.20 -13.13
N VAL A 16 -23.93 -13.32 -12.45
CA VAL A 16 -23.40 -13.32 -11.09
C VAL A 16 -21.94 -13.79 -11.09
N VAL A 17 -21.05 -12.96 -10.57
CA VAL A 17 -19.64 -13.29 -10.32
C VAL A 17 -19.48 -13.54 -8.83
N THR A 18 -19.24 -14.80 -8.46
CA THR A 18 -19.04 -15.23 -7.06
C THR A 18 -17.58 -15.07 -6.65
N ASP A 19 -17.37 -14.85 -5.34
CA ASP A 19 -16.04 -14.75 -4.74
C ASP A 19 -15.13 -13.70 -5.43
N ALA A 20 -15.72 -12.59 -5.86
CA ALA A 20 -14.97 -11.44 -6.35
C ALA A 20 -14.19 -10.80 -5.20
N THR A 21 -13.03 -10.24 -5.53
CA THR A 21 -12.12 -9.64 -4.57
C THR A 21 -12.27 -8.13 -4.55
N CYS A 22 -12.58 -7.58 -3.38
CA CYS A 22 -12.61 -6.12 -3.17
C CYS A 22 -11.21 -5.58 -2.91
N THR A 23 -10.73 -4.72 -3.77
CA THR A 23 -9.39 -4.12 -3.72
C THR A 23 -9.37 -2.71 -3.10
N PHE A 24 -10.46 -2.27 -2.47
CA PHE A 24 -10.55 -0.93 -1.89
C PHE A 24 -9.60 -0.70 -0.71
N CYS A 25 -9.41 -1.70 0.16
CA CYS A 25 -8.54 -1.59 1.34
C CYS A 25 -7.80 -2.88 1.62
N GLY A 26 -6.81 -2.82 2.51
CA GLY A 26 -5.95 -3.97 2.87
C GLY A 26 -6.65 -5.20 3.47
N CYS A 27 -7.96 -5.14 3.76
CA CYS A 27 -8.73 -6.34 4.08
C CYS A 27 -8.89 -7.29 2.89
N VAL A 28 -8.77 -6.79 1.67
CA VAL A 28 -8.86 -7.56 0.41
C VAL A 28 -9.89 -8.69 0.52
N CYS A 29 -11.17 -8.29 0.71
CA CYS A 29 -12.25 -9.24 0.95
C CYS A 29 -12.55 -10.03 -0.33
N ASP A 30 -12.36 -11.34 -0.30
CA ASP A 30 -12.42 -12.28 -1.43
C ASP A 30 -13.70 -13.15 -1.44
N ASP A 31 -14.74 -12.69 -0.74
CA ASP A 31 -16.03 -13.39 -0.59
C ASP A 31 -17.23 -12.54 -1.08
N ILE A 32 -16.99 -11.64 -2.03
CA ILE A 32 -18.02 -10.73 -2.55
C ILE A 32 -18.74 -11.38 -3.73
N ASP A 33 -20.09 -11.40 -3.71
CA ASP A 33 -20.87 -11.78 -4.90
C ASP A 33 -21.30 -10.50 -5.61
N LEU A 34 -20.92 -10.36 -6.87
CA LEU A 34 -21.29 -9.24 -7.74
C LEU A 34 -22.41 -9.67 -8.69
N THR A 35 -23.46 -8.85 -8.81
CA THR A 35 -24.46 -8.98 -9.87
C THR A 35 -24.17 -7.92 -10.92
N VAL A 36 -24.03 -8.35 -12.15
CA VAL A 36 -23.68 -7.53 -13.31
C VAL A 36 -24.89 -7.47 -14.26
N ASP A 37 -25.20 -6.28 -14.73
CA ASP A 37 -26.18 -5.99 -15.77
C ASP A 37 -25.49 -5.24 -16.91
N GLY A 38 -25.24 -5.90 -18.04
CA GLY A 38 -24.43 -5.35 -19.11
C GLY A 38 -23.01 -5.01 -18.65
N ASP A 39 -22.66 -3.74 -18.70
CA ASP A 39 -21.36 -3.18 -18.29
C ASP A 39 -21.34 -2.56 -16.88
N HIS A 40 -22.41 -2.78 -16.08
CA HIS A 40 -22.55 -2.21 -14.75
C HIS A 40 -22.66 -3.27 -13.66
N ILE A 41 -22.01 -3.02 -12.53
CA ILE A 41 -22.21 -3.79 -11.30
C ILE A 41 -23.39 -3.19 -10.55
N VAL A 42 -24.52 -3.90 -10.51
CA VAL A 42 -25.75 -3.40 -9.88
C VAL A 42 -25.91 -3.88 -8.42
N LYS A 43 -25.15 -4.87 -7.99
CA LYS A 43 -25.19 -5.36 -6.61
C LYS A 43 -23.85 -5.96 -6.19
N ALA A 44 -23.43 -5.65 -4.95
CA ALA A 44 -22.24 -6.24 -4.31
C ALA A 44 -22.67 -6.83 -2.94
N LYS A 45 -23.00 -8.10 -2.93
CA LYS A 45 -23.43 -8.83 -1.72
C LYS A 45 -22.22 -9.09 -0.83
N ARG A 46 -22.39 -8.95 0.48
CA ARG A 46 -21.33 -9.06 1.49
C ARG A 46 -20.29 -7.94 1.50
N ALA A 47 -20.29 -7.01 0.55
CA ALA A 47 -19.42 -5.85 0.59
C ALA A 47 -19.81 -4.88 1.73
N CYS A 48 -18.81 -4.25 2.37
CA CYS A 48 -19.05 -3.13 3.30
C CYS A 48 -19.46 -1.86 2.53
N VAL A 49 -19.75 -0.78 3.26
CA VAL A 49 -20.13 0.51 2.62
C VAL A 49 -19.07 1.00 1.65
N LEU A 50 -17.77 0.88 1.97
CA LEU A 50 -16.66 1.30 1.10
C LEU A 50 -16.54 0.39 -0.12
N GLY A 51 -16.57 -0.94 0.07
CA GLY A 51 -16.53 -1.89 -1.03
C GLY A 51 -17.77 -1.83 -1.93
N LYS A 52 -18.96 -1.52 -1.38
CA LYS A 52 -20.14 -1.25 -2.21
C LYS A 52 -19.92 -0.03 -3.10
N ALA A 53 -19.43 1.06 -2.52
CA ALA A 53 -19.13 2.27 -3.29
C ALA A 53 -18.06 1.99 -4.36
N TRP A 54 -17.03 1.21 -4.04
CA TRP A 54 -15.99 0.80 -4.99
C TRP A 54 -16.57 0.09 -6.22
N PHE A 55 -17.43 -0.89 -6.00
CA PHE A 55 -18.01 -1.67 -7.09
C PHE A 55 -19.14 -0.95 -7.83
N LEU A 56 -20.11 -0.34 -7.10
CA LEU A 56 -21.32 0.22 -7.70
C LEU A 56 -21.08 1.57 -8.38
N ASN A 57 -20.06 2.32 -7.98
CA ASN A 57 -19.68 3.57 -8.61
C ASN A 57 -18.61 3.38 -9.71
N HIS A 58 -18.25 2.12 -10.00
CA HIS A 58 -17.37 1.85 -11.12
C HIS A 58 -18.13 2.07 -12.43
N THR A 59 -17.64 2.97 -13.23
CA THR A 59 -18.11 3.24 -14.59
C THR A 59 -16.94 3.08 -15.54
N ALA A 60 -17.20 2.56 -16.74
CA ALA A 60 -16.23 2.67 -17.81
C ALA A 60 -15.90 4.15 -18.04
N ASP A 61 -14.64 4.45 -18.24
CA ASP A 61 -14.19 5.80 -18.58
C ASP A 61 -14.11 5.92 -20.11
N ASP A 62 -14.81 6.87 -20.70
CA ASP A 62 -14.86 7.08 -22.15
C ASP A 62 -13.66 7.92 -22.67
N ARG A 63 -12.73 8.29 -21.80
CA ARG A 63 -11.52 9.00 -22.19
C ARG A 63 -10.65 8.15 -23.11
N PRO A 64 -9.82 8.78 -23.96
CA PRO A 64 -8.77 8.06 -24.69
C PRO A 64 -7.88 7.28 -23.74
N SER A 65 -7.43 6.08 -24.18
CA SER A 65 -6.50 5.25 -23.38
C SER A 65 -5.12 5.90 -23.18
N CYS A 66 -4.77 6.89 -24.02
CA CYS A 66 -3.54 7.67 -23.87
C CYS A 66 -3.76 9.13 -24.25
N LEU A 67 -3.20 10.02 -23.44
CA LEU A 67 -3.07 11.45 -23.72
C LEU A 67 -1.59 11.83 -23.69
N ILE A 68 -1.12 12.63 -24.66
CA ILE A 68 0.19 13.29 -24.63
C ILE A 68 -0.06 14.81 -24.64
N HIS A 69 0.48 15.50 -23.62
CA HIS A 69 0.19 16.94 -23.39
C HIS A 69 -1.31 17.25 -23.41
N GLY A 70 -2.12 16.38 -22.80
CA GLY A 70 -3.58 16.52 -22.72
C GLY A 70 -4.34 16.29 -24.05
N LYS A 71 -3.67 15.84 -25.12
CA LYS A 71 -4.28 15.52 -26.40
C LYS A 71 -4.33 14.02 -26.64
N PRO A 72 -5.42 13.47 -27.24
CA PRO A 72 -5.49 12.06 -27.59
C PRO A 72 -4.31 11.61 -28.44
N ALA A 73 -3.72 10.46 -28.08
CA ALA A 73 -2.63 9.83 -28.80
C ALA A 73 -2.82 8.30 -28.81
N SER A 74 -2.09 7.59 -29.65
CA SER A 74 -2.07 6.13 -29.57
C SER A 74 -1.34 5.66 -28.32
N VAL A 75 -1.68 4.47 -27.82
CA VAL A 75 -1.01 3.86 -26.67
C VAL A 75 0.48 3.62 -26.98
N GLU A 76 0.79 3.22 -28.22
CA GLU A 76 2.14 2.99 -28.72
C GLU A 76 2.98 4.26 -28.65
N ALA A 77 2.45 5.40 -29.12
CA ALA A 77 3.15 6.70 -29.03
C ALA A 77 3.40 7.11 -27.58
N GLY A 78 2.43 6.84 -26.69
CA GLY A 78 2.59 7.06 -25.24
C GLY A 78 3.71 6.18 -24.66
N ILE A 79 3.78 4.91 -25.04
CA ILE A 79 4.83 3.97 -24.61
C ILE A 79 6.21 4.43 -25.07
N GLU A 80 6.36 4.79 -26.34
CA GLU A 80 7.62 5.28 -26.91
C GLU A 80 8.07 6.54 -26.15
N ARG A 81 7.18 7.51 -26.01
CA ARG A 81 7.48 8.76 -25.29
C ARG A 81 7.86 8.52 -23.84
N SER A 82 7.16 7.61 -23.15
CA SER A 82 7.45 7.24 -21.77
C SER A 82 8.84 6.63 -21.60
N ALA A 83 9.22 5.73 -22.50
CA ALA A 83 10.54 5.11 -22.47
C ALA A 83 11.67 6.12 -22.75
N GLU A 84 11.47 7.02 -23.71
CA GLU A 84 12.41 8.12 -23.99
C GLU A 84 12.63 9.02 -22.77
N MET A 85 11.54 9.41 -22.11
CA MET A 85 11.60 10.25 -20.90
C MET A 85 12.41 9.56 -19.80
N LEU A 86 12.17 8.28 -19.55
CA LEU A 86 12.84 7.54 -18.49
C LEU A 86 14.33 7.29 -18.79
N VAL A 87 14.66 6.94 -20.04
CA VAL A 87 16.06 6.68 -20.45
C VAL A 87 16.89 7.93 -20.53
N SER A 88 16.30 9.09 -20.88
CA SER A 88 16.99 10.37 -20.95
C SER A 88 17.16 11.05 -19.59
N ALA A 89 16.39 10.66 -18.58
CA ALA A 89 16.47 11.24 -17.26
C ALA A 89 17.76 10.84 -16.52
N ARG A 90 18.30 11.77 -15.75
CA ARG A 90 19.49 11.52 -14.90
C ARG A 90 19.11 11.04 -13.51
N TYR A 91 17.92 11.40 -13.02
CA TYR A 91 17.43 11.05 -11.69
C TYR A 91 15.92 10.77 -11.73
N PRO A 92 15.50 9.73 -12.47
CA PRO A 92 14.07 9.39 -12.61
C PRO A 92 13.49 8.87 -11.30
N LEU A 93 12.19 9.14 -11.10
CA LEU A 93 11.40 8.67 -9.95
C LEU A 93 10.24 7.81 -10.42
N ILE A 94 10.06 6.62 -9.85
CA ILE A 94 8.87 5.80 -9.98
C ILE A 94 8.14 5.77 -8.64
N TYR A 95 6.82 6.09 -8.62
CA TYR A 95 6.07 6.19 -7.37
C TYR A 95 4.64 5.65 -7.50
N GLY A 96 4.12 5.10 -6.37
CA GLY A 96 2.73 4.67 -6.24
C GLY A 96 2.61 3.18 -5.90
N LEU A 97 2.13 2.38 -6.85
CA LEU A 97 2.15 0.91 -6.85
C LEU A 97 1.15 0.22 -5.92
N SER A 98 0.44 0.92 -5.04
CA SER A 98 -0.40 0.26 -4.01
C SER A 98 -1.79 -0.14 -4.49
N ASP A 99 -2.25 0.40 -5.61
CA ASP A 99 -3.58 0.14 -6.17
C ASP A 99 -3.49 -0.47 -7.58
N THR A 100 -2.56 -1.41 -7.73
CA THR A 100 -2.36 -2.23 -8.94
C THR A 100 -2.01 -3.68 -8.57
N THR A 101 -1.89 -4.56 -9.55
CA THR A 101 -1.54 -5.97 -9.35
C THR A 101 -0.06 -6.16 -8.98
N SER A 102 0.26 -7.26 -8.29
CA SER A 102 1.65 -7.59 -7.95
C SER A 102 2.50 -7.88 -9.18
N GLU A 103 1.89 -8.31 -10.27
CA GLU A 103 2.52 -8.49 -11.57
C GLU A 103 2.99 -7.13 -12.14
N SER A 104 2.15 -6.09 -12.08
CA SER A 104 2.50 -4.72 -12.49
C SER A 104 3.62 -4.13 -11.63
N GLN A 105 3.53 -4.33 -10.31
CA GLN A 105 4.56 -3.90 -9.36
C GLN A 105 5.92 -4.49 -9.70
N ARG A 106 5.98 -5.78 -10.08
CA ARG A 106 7.23 -6.45 -10.47
C ARG A 106 7.86 -5.84 -11.71
N VAL A 107 7.06 -5.49 -12.71
CA VAL A 107 7.54 -4.84 -13.94
C VAL A 107 8.05 -3.43 -13.64
N ALA A 108 7.34 -2.66 -12.80
CA ALA A 108 7.76 -1.32 -12.41
C ALA A 108 9.13 -1.32 -11.70
N VAL A 109 9.39 -2.32 -10.83
CA VAL A 109 10.72 -2.49 -10.21
C VAL A 109 11.78 -2.85 -11.25
N GLY A 110 11.43 -3.66 -12.27
CA GLY A 110 12.33 -3.97 -13.40
C GLY A 110 12.69 -2.72 -14.19
N ILE A 111 11.71 -1.87 -14.50
CA ILE A 111 11.97 -0.58 -15.18
C ILE A 111 12.90 0.29 -14.34
N ALA A 112 12.66 0.38 -13.02
CA ALA A 112 13.50 1.17 -12.12
C ALA A 112 14.97 0.72 -12.14
N ASP A 113 15.20 -0.59 -12.16
CA ASP A 113 16.53 -1.19 -12.26
C ASP A 113 17.20 -0.85 -13.62
N TRP A 114 16.46 -0.98 -14.73
CA TRP A 114 16.96 -0.69 -16.08
C TRP A 114 17.38 0.77 -16.30
N VAL A 115 16.69 1.72 -15.67
CA VAL A 115 16.96 3.17 -15.85
C VAL A 115 17.71 3.79 -14.68
N GLY A 116 18.07 3.00 -13.65
CA GLY A 116 18.74 3.52 -12.46
C GLY A 116 17.87 4.46 -11.61
N ALA A 117 16.55 4.25 -11.61
CA ALA A 117 15.59 5.13 -10.96
C ALA A 117 15.61 5.05 -9.42
N ASN A 118 15.04 6.08 -8.80
CA ASN A 118 14.45 5.94 -7.47
C ASN A 118 13.07 5.31 -7.61
N ILE A 119 12.76 4.34 -6.78
CA ILE A 119 11.43 3.75 -6.72
C ILE A 119 10.90 3.76 -5.29
N ASP A 120 9.67 4.21 -5.13
CA ASP A 120 9.03 4.34 -3.83
C ASP A 120 7.56 3.92 -3.88
N THR A 121 7.08 3.32 -2.80
CA THR A 121 5.67 2.92 -2.68
C THR A 121 4.91 3.91 -1.82
N THR A 122 3.56 3.87 -1.86
CA THR A 122 2.74 4.71 -0.98
C THR A 122 2.94 4.37 0.51
N SER A 123 3.66 3.29 0.83
CA SER A 123 4.04 2.97 2.22
C SER A 123 4.88 4.06 2.86
N SER A 124 5.74 4.75 2.11
CA SER A 124 6.61 5.82 2.65
C SER A 124 5.81 6.93 3.36
N VAL A 125 4.61 7.24 2.88
CA VAL A 125 3.70 8.24 3.46
C VAL A 125 2.62 7.63 4.36
N CYS A 126 2.70 6.35 4.66
CA CYS A 126 1.69 5.62 5.43
C CYS A 126 2.33 4.76 6.55
N HIS A 127 2.79 3.57 6.21
CA HIS A 127 3.41 2.60 7.12
C HIS A 127 4.91 2.39 6.85
N GLY A 128 5.58 3.32 6.19
CA GLY A 128 7.03 3.30 6.02
C GLY A 128 7.79 3.14 7.35
N PRO A 129 7.41 3.85 8.43
CA PRO A 129 7.99 3.63 9.75
C PRO A 129 7.87 2.18 10.26
N THR A 130 6.77 1.47 9.93
CA THR A 130 6.63 0.04 10.22
C THR A 130 7.65 -0.80 9.44
N GLY A 131 7.81 -0.53 8.14
CA GLY A 131 8.80 -1.23 7.30
C GLY A 131 10.23 -1.08 7.83
N MET A 132 10.58 0.12 8.33
CA MET A 132 11.87 0.36 8.99
C MET A 132 12.02 -0.45 10.28
N ALA A 133 10.99 -0.46 11.14
CA ALA A 133 10.99 -1.22 12.39
C ALA A 133 11.07 -2.73 12.15
N LEU A 134 10.36 -3.24 11.14
CA LEU A 134 10.39 -4.66 10.74
C LEU A 134 11.81 -5.13 10.39
N GLN A 135 12.58 -4.31 9.68
CA GLN A 135 13.97 -4.64 9.33
C GLN A 135 14.88 -4.69 10.57
N GLY A 136 14.58 -3.88 11.59
CA GLY A 136 15.38 -3.85 12.82
C GLY A 136 15.07 -4.98 13.79
N VAL A 137 13.80 -5.30 14.03
CA VAL A 137 13.36 -6.18 15.13
C VAL A 137 12.49 -7.36 14.72
N GLY A 138 12.05 -7.43 13.45
CA GLY A 138 11.11 -8.43 12.97
C GLY A 138 9.68 -8.19 13.46
N GLU A 139 8.75 -9.07 13.07
CA GLU A 139 7.34 -9.03 13.48
C GLU A 139 6.86 -10.40 13.91
N VAL A 140 6.25 -10.48 15.09
CA VAL A 140 5.47 -11.65 15.49
C VAL A 140 4.08 -11.48 14.90
N THR A 141 3.78 -12.20 13.84
CA THR A 141 2.58 -11.99 13.04
C THR A 141 1.78 -13.28 12.81
N ALA A 142 0.58 -13.15 12.28
CA ALA A 142 -0.29 -14.25 11.88
C ALA A 142 -1.27 -13.84 10.80
N SER A 143 -1.92 -14.81 10.15
CA SER A 143 -3.02 -14.53 9.24
C SER A 143 -4.25 -13.98 9.98
N LEU A 144 -5.08 -13.20 9.29
CA LEU A 144 -6.39 -12.77 9.81
C LEU A 144 -7.32 -13.97 10.10
N GLY A 145 -7.10 -15.09 9.42
CA GLY A 145 -7.78 -16.35 9.69
C GLY A 145 -7.41 -16.94 11.06
N GLU A 146 -6.16 -16.84 11.46
CA GLU A 146 -5.69 -17.22 12.80
C GLU A 146 -6.35 -16.35 13.87
N VAL A 147 -6.34 -15.02 13.69
CA VAL A 147 -7.00 -14.08 14.61
C VAL A 147 -8.49 -14.38 14.74
N ARG A 148 -9.18 -14.66 13.63
CA ARG A 148 -10.59 -15.08 13.65
C ARG A 148 -10.85 -16.28 14.53
N ASN A 149 -9.97 -17.27 14.45
CA ASN A 149 -10.17 -18.56 15.12
C ASN A 149 -9.70 -18.57 16.58
N ARG A 150 -8.73 -17.72 16.95
CA ARG A 150 -8.05 -17.81 18.26
C ARG A 150 -8.02 -16.51 19.05
N GLY A 151 -8.09 -15.32 18.39
CA GLY A 151 -7.88 -14.02 19.04
C GLY A 151 -8.96 -13.70 20.07
N ASP A 152 -8.69 -13.94 21.35
CA ASP A 152 -9.59 -13.62 22.47
C ASP A 152 -9.34 -12.23 23.07
N MET A 153 -8.17 -11.63 22.78
CA MET A 153 -7.87 -10.23 23.13
C MET A 153 -7.42 -9.47 21.88
N ILE A 154 -8.17 -8.42 21.53
CA ILE A 154 -7.91 -7.60 20.34
C ILE A 154 -7.64 -6.16 20.81
N ILE A 155 -6.46 -5.66 20.50
CA ILE A 155 -6.05 -4.29 20.82
C ILE A 155 -5.92 -3.49 19.52
N PHE A 156 -6.57 -2.35 19.43
CA PHE A 156 -6.39 -1.38 18.35
C PHE A 156 -5.62 -0.18 18.89
N TRP A 157 -4.43 0.08 18.37
CA TRP A 157 -3.57 1.18 18.77
C TRP A 157 -3.42 2.21 17.65
N GLY A 158 -3.90 3.43 17.86
CA GLY A 158 -3.86 4.48 16.83
C GLY A 158 -4.51 4.05 15.52
N ALA A 159 -5.51 3.17 15.59
CA ALA A 159 -6.20 2.57 14.45
C ALA A 159 -7.72 2.69 14.59
N ASN A 160 -8.40 3.03 13.48
CA ASN A 160 -9.85 3.20 13.45
C ASN A 160 -10.51 2.33 12.36
N PRO A 161 -10.41 0.98 12.44
CA PRO A 161 -10.94 0.08 11.42
C PRO A 161 -12.47 0.17 11.25
N ALA A 162 -13.23 0.66 12.22
CA ALA A 162 -14.66 0.92 12.05
C ALA A 162 -14.95 1.90 10.89
N GLU A 163 -14.01 2.77 10.55
CA GLU A 163 -14.10 3.70 9.41
C GLU A 163 -13.28 3.24 8.21
N SER A 164 -12.03 2.84 8.42
CA SER A 164 -11.11 2.51 7.32
C SER A 164 -11.24 1.08 6.80
N HIS A 165 -11.66 0.13 7.64
CA HIS A 165 -11.72 -1.31 7.33
C HIS A 165 -12.98 -1.97 7.92
N PRO A 166 -14.21 -1.57 7.54
CA PRO A 166 -15.43 -1.96 8.28
C PRO A 166 -15.61 -3.49 8.41
N ARG A 167 -15.14 -4.29 7.45
CA ARG A 167 -15.21 -5.75 7.53
C ARG A 167 -14.12 -6.40 8.39
N HIS A 168 -13.14 -5.64 8.87
CA HIS A 168 -12.15 -6.15 9.81
C HIS A 168 -12.83 -6.72 11.07
N PHE A 169 -13.82 -5.99 11.61
CA PHE A 169 -14.57 -6.44 12.78
C PHE A 169 -15.46 -7.65 12.50
N THR A 170 -16.22 -7.59 11.40
CA THR A 170 -17.26 -8.58 11.13
C THR A 170 -16.74 -9.84 10.47
N ARG A 171 -15.56 -9.80 9.87
CA ARG A 171 -14.98 -10.95 9.17
C ARG A 171 -13.84 -11.59 9.95
N TYR A 172 -13.05 -10.82 10.72
CA TYR A 172 -11.81 -11.32 11.31
C TYR A 172 -11.68 -11.13 12.81
N SER A 173 -11.83 -9.91 13.35
CA SER A 173 -11.30 -9.61 14.68
C SER A 173 -12.30 -9.62 15.82
N LEU A 174 -13.54 -9.19 15.65
CA LEU A 174 -14.43 -9.00 16.80
C LEU A 174 -15.66 -9.90 16.81
N THR A 175 -16.46 -9.91 15.74
CA THR A 175 -17.79 -10.53 15.79
C THR A 175 -17.87 -11.99 15.29
N PRO A 176 -16.98 -12.49 14.41
CA PRO A 176 -17.16 -13.81 13.86
C PRO A 176 -16.92 -14.89 14.90
N LYS A 177 -17.69 -15.97 14.80
CA LYS A 177 -17.37 -17.21 15.51
C LYS A 177 -16.07 -17.79 14.93
N GLY A 178 -15.26 -18.35 15.81
CA GLY A 178 -14.00 -19.01 15.47
C GLY A 178 -13.93 -20.41 16.07
N MET A 179 -12.98 -21.21 15.66
CA MET A 179 -12.80 -22.59 16.13
C MET A 179 -12.69 -22.67 17.67
N PHE A 180 -11.95 -21.71 18.29
CA PHE A 180 -11.74 -21.64 19.73
C PHE A 180 -12.58 -20.54 20.40
N LEU A 181 -13.45 -19.87 19.65
CA LEU A 181 -14.27 -18.73 20.08
C LEU A 181 -15.71 -18.92 19.58
N PRO A 182 -16.43 -19.94 20.10
CA PRO A 182 -17.75 -20.36 19.57
C PRO A 182 -18.83 -19.29 19.76
N ASN A 183 -18.69 -18.39 20.73
CA ASN A 183 -19.66 -17.32 21.01
C ASN A 183 -19.32 -15.99 20.32
N GLY A 184 -18.28 -15.96 19.49
CA GLY A 184 -17.88 -14.79 18.69
C GLY A 184 -17.49 -13.59 19.57
N ARG A 185 -18.25 -12.47 19.50
CA ARG A 185 -17.93 -11.23 20.24
C ARG A 185 -17.86 -11.44 21.76
N LYS A 186 -18.64 -12.34 22.32
CA LYS A 186 -18.68 -12.59 23.76
C LYS A 186 -17.41 -13.24 24.31
N ASP A 187 -16.66 -13.92 23.44
CA ASP A 187 -15.39 -14.56 23.81
C ASP A 187 -14.18 -13.64 23.64
N ARG A 188 -14.41 -12.37 23.30
CA ARG A 188 -13.32 -11.42 22.97
C ARG A 188 -13.37 -10.17 23.84
N THR A 189 -12.20 -9.76 24.29
CA THR A 189 -11.97 -8.44 24.88
C THR A 189 -11.41 -7.52 23.81
N CYS A 190 -12.05 -6.37 23.58
CA CYS A 190 -11.61 -5.33 22.67
C CYS A 190 -11.06 -4.14 23.44
N VAL A 191 -9.80 -3.81 23.25
CA VAL A 191 -9.14 -2.64 23.82
C VAL A 191 -8.82 -1.65 22.71
N VAL A 192 -9.00 -0.36 22.97
CA VAL A 192 -8.55 0.72 22.07
C VAL A 192 -7.67 1.69 22.84
N VAL A 193 -6.48 1.91 22.31
CA VAL A 193 -5.55 2.96 22.77
C VAL A 193 -5.47 4.02 21.67
N ASP A 194 -5.96 5.22 21.97
CA ASP A 194 -6.01 6.31 21.00
C ASP A 194 -6.08 7.66 21.75
N VAL A 195 -5.71 8.74 21.08
CA VAL A 195 -5.77 10.10 21.64
C VAL A 195 -7.20 10.66 21.69
N ARG A 196 -8.14 10.03 20.99
CA ARG A 196 -9.54 10.46 20.91
C ARG A 196 -10.50 9.28 20.82
N LYS A 197 -11.75 9.48 21.25
CA LYS A 197 -12.79 8.46 21.18
C LYS A 197 -13.32 8.30 19.75
N THR A 198 -12.66 7.45 18.96
CA THR A 198 -13.02 7.10 17.58
C THR A 198 -14.27 6.22 17.50
N LYS A 199 -14.78 5.93 16.27
CA LYS A 199 -15.87 4.94 16.11
C LYS A 199 -15.44 3.54 16.58
N THR A 200 -14.19 3.18 16.44
CA THR A 200 -13.63 1.93 16.98
C THR A 200 -13.67 1.95 18.52
N ALA A 201 -13.27 3.05 19.15
CA ALA A 201 -13.32 3.18 20.60
C ALA A 201 -14.74 3.11 21.19
N LYS A 202 -15.78 3.45 20.42
CA LYS A 202 -17.18 3.34 20.86
C LYS A 202 -17.66 1.90 21.02
N VAL A 203 -17.03 0.93 20.39
CA VAL A 203 -17.38 -0.51 20.48
C VAL A 203 -16.38 -1.33 21.30
N ALA A 204 -15.37 -0.66 21.87
CA ALA A 204 -14.38 -1.26 22.75
C ALA A 204 -14.95 -1.55 24.14
N ASP A 205 -14.46 -2.60 24.79
CA ASP A 205 -14.70 -2.90 26.21
C ASP A 205 -13.85 -1.97 27.09
N ILE A 206 -12.65 -1.64 26.62
CA ILE A 206 -11.69 -0.79 27.34
C ILE A 206 -11.19 0.28 26.35
N PHE A 207 -11.28 1.55 26.75
CA PHE A 207 -10.69 2.67 26.00
C PHE A 207 -9.68 3.41 26.88
N ILE A 208 -8.45 3.53 26.39
CA ILE A 208 -7.36 4.23 27.07
C ILE A 208 -7.02 5.48 26.25
N PRO A 209 -7.40 6.69 26.73
CA PRO A 209 -7.15 7.95 26.06
C PRO A 209 -5.73 8.46 26.32
N VAL A 210 -4.74 7.86 25.63
CA VAL A 210 -3.34 8.21 25.80
C VAL A 210 -3.06 9.67 25.40
N LYS A 211 -2.16 10.33 26.10
CA LYS A 211 -1.76 11.70 25.79
C LYS A 211 -1.19 11.79 24.37
N PRO A 212 -1.53 12.81 23.57
CA PRO A 212 -0.99 12.95 22.22
C PRO A 212 0.55 12.94 22.20
N ARG A 213 1.13 12.17 21.29
CA ARG A 213 2.58 12.02 21.09
C ARG A 213 3.34 11.26 22.19
N SER A 214 2.65 10.55 23.08
CA SER A 214 3.24 9.74 24.15
C SER A 214 3.14 8.23 23.90
N ASP A 215 2.94 7.82 22.66
CA ASP A 215 2.83 6.40 22.29
C ASP A 215 4.10 5.62 22.62
N PHE A 216 5.27 6.22 22.43
CA PHE A 216 6.55 5.60 22.74
C PHE A 216 6.68 5.30 24.23
N GLU A 217 6.42 6.29 25.06
CA GLU A 217 6.48 6.20 26.53
C GLU A 217 5.47 5.17 27.06
N ALA A 218 4.25 5.15 26.51
CA ALA A 218 3.21 4.18 26.87
C ALA A 218 3.60 2.75 26.50
N LEU A 219 4.17 2.54 25.31
CA LEU A 219 4.66 1.24 24.87
C LEU A 219 5.84 0.73 25.71
N TRP A 220 6.75 1.63 26.08
CA TRP A 220 7.87 1.27 26.95
C TRP A 220 7.43 0.97 28.39
N ALA A 221 6.41 1.68 28.91
CA ALA A 221 5.81 1.35 30.21
C ALA A 221 5.21 -0.08 30.18
N LEU A 222 4.46 -0.43 29.12
CA LEU A 222 3.95 -1.81 28.97
C LEU A 222 5.07 -2.84 28.82
N ARG A 223 6.14 -2.53 28.08
CA ARG A 223 7.29 -3.43 27.95
C ARG A 223 8.03 -3.64 29.28
N ALA A 224 8.18 -2.57 30.07
CA ALA A 224 8.74 -2.66 31.42
C ALA A 224 7.89 -3.59 32.30
N LEU A 225 6.55 -3.39 32.31
CA LEU A 225 5.61 -4.26 33.05
C LEU A 225 5.61 -5.72 32.55
N ALA A 226 5.79 -5.93 31.24
CA ALA A 226 5.88 -7.27 30.68
C ALA A 226 7.17 -8.01 31.13
N ASN A 227 8.21 -7.27 31.50
CA ASN A 227 9.50 -7.79 32.00
C ASN A 227 9.66 -7.58 33.51
N ASP A 228 8.57 -7.34 34.25
CA ASP A 228 8.51 -7.22 35.71
C ASP A 228 9.44 -6.12 36.28
N VAL A 229 9.62 -5.03 35.52
CA VAL A 229 10.39 -3.85 35.94
C VAL A 229 9.47 -2.89 36.69
N GLU A 230 9.89 -2.44 37.88
CA GLU A 230 9.18 -1.42 38.64
C GLU A 230 9.23 -0.05 37.95
N LEU A 231 8.12 0.66 37.98
CA LEU A 231 7.97 1.98 37.37
C LEU A 231 7.53 3.01 38.41
N ASP A 232 8.04 4.24 38.31
CA ASP A 232 7.54 5.38 39.09
C ASP A 232 6.14 5.79 38.58
N PRO A 233 5.09 5.71 39.43
CA PRO A 233 3.73 6.08 39.05
C PRO A 233 3.60 7.54 38.60
N ASN A 234 4.34 8.45 39.20
CA ASN A 234 4.28 9.88 38.85
C ASN A 234 4.91 10.14 37.50
N GLN A 235 6.01 9.45 37.17
CA GLN A 235 6.67 9.57 35.86
C GLN A 235 5.77 9.00 34.77
N VAL A 236 5.17 7.83 34.97
CA VAL A 236 4.25 7.21 34.00
C VAL A 236 3.04 8.11 33.74
N LEU A 237 2.42 8.66 34.78
CA LEU A 237 1.30 9.60 34.66
C LEU A 237 1.72 10.88 33.90
N HIS A 238 2.87 11.44 34.23
CA HIS A 238 3.40 12.62 33.58
C HIS A 238 3.61 12.38 32.08
N ASP A 239 4.24 11.25 31.72
CA ASP A 239 4.66 10.95 30.34
C ASP A 239 3.48 10.50 29.47
N THR A 240 2.61 9.64 29.98
CA THR A 240 1.52 9.03 29.21
C THR A 240 0.16 9.70 29.37
N GLY A 241 -0.01 10.48 30.44
CA GLY A 241 -1.31 11.03 30.85
C GLY A 241 -2.27 9.99 31.45
N ILE A 242 -1.77 8.79 31.76
CA ILE A 242 -2.54 7.64 32.24
C ILE A 242 -1.89 7.10 33.53
N GLU A 243 -2.70 6.83 34.53
CA GLU A 243 -2.28 6.23 35.81
C GLU A 243 -1.57 4.87 35.54
N LEU A 244 -0.52 4.60 36.33
CA LEU A 244 0.20 3.32 36.24
C LEU A 244 -0.71 2.11 36.47
N SER A 245 -1.69 2.22 37.35
CA SER A 245 -2.69 1.19 37.64
C SER A 245 -3.49 0.73 36.42
N VAL A 246 -3.78 1.64 35.48
CA VAL A 246 -4.47 1.31 34.22
C VAL A 246 -3.57 0.46 33.31
N TRP A 247 -2.28 0.78 33.22
CA TRP A 247 -1.32 -0.01 32.48
C TRP A 247 -1.07 -1.38 33.11
N GLN A 248 -1.07 -1.46 34.43
CA GLN A 248 -0.96 -2.73 35.19
C GLN A 248 -2.20 -3.61 34.97
N ASP A 249 -3.42 -3.07 35.00
CA ASP A 249 -4.65 -3.81 34.67
C ASP A 249 -4.61 -4.33 33.22
N LEU A 250 -4.23 -3.46 32.27
CA LEU A 250 -4.08 -3.88 30.87
C LEU A 250 -3.05 -5.02 30.75
N MET A 251 -1.88 -4.90 31.37
CA MET A 251 -0.83 -5.92 31.34
C MET A 251 -1.30 -7.23 31.96
N THR A 252 -2.03 -7.19 33.06
CA THR A 252 -2.63 -8.38 33.68
C THR A 252 -3.59 -9.09 32.74
N ARG A 253 -4.44 -8.34 32.05
CA ARG A 253 -5.36 -8.89 31.03
C ARG A 253 -4.59 -9.44 29.82
N MET A 254 -3.55 -8.76 29.38
CA MET A 254 -2.69 -9.23 28.29
C MET A 254 -2.02 -10.57 28.66
N LYS A 255 -1.46 -10.70 29.87
CA LYS A 255 -0.86 -11.95 30.37
C LYS A 255 -1.88 -13.08 30.53
N ALA A 256 -3.15 -12.77 30.82
CA ALA A 256 -4.25 -13.75 30.96
C ALA A 256 -4.90 -14.18 29.65
N ALA A 257 -4.70 -13.45 28.56
CA ALA A 257 -5.23 -13.81 27.25
C ALA A 257 -4.60 -15.12 26.74
N LYS A 258 -5.38 -15.92 25.98
CA LYS A 258 -4.89 -17.15 25.36
C LYS A 258 -4.20 -16.85 24.02
N TYR A 259 -4.69 -15.80 23.32
CA TYR A 259 -4.16 -15.33 22.06
C TYR A 259 -4.48 -13.84 21.87
N GLY A 260 -3.51 -12.99 22.09
CA GLY A 260 -3.65 -11.55 21.88
C GLY A 260 -3.25 -11.14 20.46
N ALA A 261 -3.93 -10.11 19.94
CA ALA A 261 -3.58 -9.48 18.67
C ALA A 261 -3.61 -7.96 18.80
N ILE A 262 -2.51 -7.29 18.45
CA ILE A 262 -2.43 -5.84 18.41
C ILE A 262 -2.47 -5.38 16.96
N PHE A 263 -3.49 -4.63 16.60
CA PHE A 263 -3.61 -3.96 15.32
C PHE A 263 -3.30 -2.47 15.49
N PHE A 264 -2.40 -1.94 14.67
CA PHE A 264 -2.02 -0.55 14.78
C PHE A 264 -2.15 0.20 13.45
N GLY A 265 -2.35 1.50 13.53
CA GLY A 265 -2.58 2.36 12.39
C GLY A 265 -1.64 3.55 12.32
N MET A 266 -1.92 4.44 11.38
CA MET A 266 -1.17 5.68 11.16
C MET A 266 -1.13 6.59 12.39
N GLY A 267 -2.10 6.49 13.31
CA GLY A 267 -2.09 7.22 14.58
C GLY A 267 -0.86 6.90 15.43
N LEU A 268 -0.28 5.70 15.28
CA LEU A 268 0.96 5.31 15.91
C LEU A 268 2.20 5.66 15.06
N THR A 269 2.15 5.34 13.76
CA THR A 269 3.35 5.36 12.88
C THR A 269 3.66 6.74 12.33
N MET A 270 2.67 7.63 12.21
CA MET A 270 2.82 8.97 11.63
C MET A 270 2.81 10.09 12.67
N THR A 271 2.98 9.75 13.95
CA THR A 271 3.14 10.69 15.07
C THR A 271 4.62 10.83 15.47
N ARG A 272 4.91 11.62 16.52
CA ARG A 272 6.25 11.71 17.12
C ARG A 272 6.76 10.31 17.46
N GLY A 273 8.02 10.03 17.14
CA GLY A 273 8.64 8.71 17.36
C GLY A 273 8.59 7.82 16.12
N LYS A 274 7.59 7.97 15.22
CA LYS A 274 7.51 7.25 13.93
C LYS A 274 7.91 5.77 14.02
N HIS A 275 9.07 5.39 13.46
CA HIS A 275 9.56 4.01 13.46
C HIS A 275 9.89 3.49 14.86
N ALA A 276 10.32 4.34 15.79
CA ALA A 276 10.59 3.93 17.18
C ALA A 276 9.30 3.50 17.92
N ASN A 277 8.14 4.12 17.62
CA ASN A 277 6.85 3.68 18.13
C ASN A 277 6.49 2.29 17.59
N ALA A 278 6.65 2.10 16.27
CA ALA A 278 6.38 0.81 15.63
C ALA A 278 7.32 -0.26 16.21
N GLU A 279 8.61 0.02 16.35
CA GLU A 279 9.59 -0.86 16.95
C GLU A 279 9.22 -1.24 18.39
N ALA A 280 8.88 -0.26 19.23
CA ALA A 280 8.47 -0.50 20.61
C ALA A 280 7.24 -1.42 20.69
N LEU A 281 6.28 -1.28 19.77
CA LEU A 281 5.08 -2.11 19.72
C LEU A 281 5.39 -3.54 19.22
N LEU A 282 6.23 -3.69 18.19
CA LEU A 282 6.71 -5.00 17.72
C LEU A 282 7.47 -5.74 18.83
N LEU A 283 8.32 -5.02 19.56
CA LEU A 283 9.04 -5.55 20.72
C LEU A 283 8.10 -5.89 21.87
N LEU A 284 7.03 -5.14 22.11
CA LEU A 284 6.00 -5.50 23.10
C LEU A 284 5.35 -6.84 22.75
N ALA A 285 4.96 -7.03 21.48
CA ALA A 285 4.40 -8.31 21.04
C ALA A 285 5.40 -9.46 21.26
N ARG A 286 6.70 -9.25 20.97
CA ARG A 286 7.75 -10.21 21.25
C ARG A 286 7.88 -10.50 22.76
N ASP A 287 7.88 -9.47 23.59
CA ASP A 287 8.02 -9.61 25.04
C ASP A 287 6.82 -10.36 25.64
N MET A 288 5.61 -10.13 25.13
CA MET A 288 4.39 -10.84 25.52
C MET A 288 4.44 -12.35 25.21
N ASN A 289 5.19 -12.79 24.20
CA ASN A 289 5.33 -14.21 23.86
C ASN A 289 6.16 -15.00 24.90
N LYS A 290 6.71 -14.35 25.93
CA LYS A 290 7.23 -15.01 27.14
C LYS A 290 6.11 -15.50 28.06
N HIS A 291 4.91 -14.92 27.96
CA HIS A 291 3.77 -15.18 28.85
C HIS A 291 2.67 -15.96 28.15
N THR A 292 2.28 -15.50 26.95
CA THR A 292 1.19 -16.08 26.14
C THR A 292 1.45 -15.78 24.66
N ARG A 293 0.60 -16.30 23.77
CA ARG A 293 0.69 -16.01 22.34
C ARG A 293 0.18 -14.61 22.04
N PHE A 294 1.01 -13.79 21.44
CA PHE A 294 0.67 -12.43 21.07
C PHE A 294 1.23 -12.09 19.69
N ILE A 295 0.41 -11.49 18.85
CA ILE A 295 0.83 -11.01 17.53
C ILE A 295 0.61 -9.51 17.41
N CYS A 296 1.32 -8.91 16.44
CA CYS A 296 1.18 -7.52 16.09
C CYS A 296 1.01 -7.40 14.57
N LYS A 297 0.16 -6.48 14.10
CA LYS A 297 -0.08 -6.30 12.67
C LYS A 297 -0.51 -4.89 12.30
N PRO A 298 0.11 -4.26 11.28
CA PRO A 298 -0.34 -2.96 10.78
C PRO A 298 -1.67 -3.08 10.03
N ASN A 299 -2.57 -2.11 10.24
CA ASN A 299 -3.78 -1.95 9.44
C ASN A 299 -3.44 -1.19 8.16
N ARG A 300 -3.10 -1.90 7.10
CA ARG A 300 -2.70 -1.35 5.79
C ARG A 300 -3.91 -0.78 5.04
N GLY A 301 -3.79 0.45 4.54
CA GLY A 301 -4.91 1.20 3.98
C GLY A 301 -5.31 0.77 2.56
N HIS A 302 -4.40 0.80 1.62
CA HIS A 302 -4.66 0.51 0.20
C HIS A 302 -4.77 -0.98 -0.10
N GLY A 303 -5.44 -1.32 -1.20
CA GLY A 303 -5.78 -2.70 -1.56
C GLY A 303 -4.60 -3.63 -1.73
N ASN A 304 -3.52 -3.19 -2.35
CA ASN A 304 -2.32 -4.01 -2.59
C ASN A 304 -1.02 -3.34 -2.13
N VAL A 305 -1.08 -2.49 -1.11
CA VAL A 305 0.13 -1.88 -0.54
C VAL A 305 1.07 -2.92 0.08
N THR A 306 0.52 -3.98 0.67
CA THR A 306 1.31 -5.12 1.17
C THR A 306 2.03 -5.83 0.03
N GLY A 307 1.35 -6.03 -1.11
CA GLY A 307 1.99 -6.59 -2.32
C GLY A 307 3.11 -5.71 -2.85
N ALA A 308 2.93 -4.38 -2.83
CA ALA A 308 3.98 -3.46 -3.25
C ALA A 308 5.25 -3.60 -2.40
N ASP A 309 5.11 -3.60 -1.07
CA ASP A 309 6.23 -3.76 -0.15
C ASP A 309 6.88 -5.15 -0.29
N ASN A 310 6.07 -6.21 -0.47
CA ASN A 310 6.56 -7.57 -0.68
C ASN A 310 7.35 -7.67 -2.00
N VAL A 311 6.81 -7.16 -3.10
CA VAL A 311 7.49 -7.18 -4.40
C VAL A 311 8.80 -6.38 -4.35
N MET A 312 8.78 -5.20 -3.72
CA MET A 312 9.99 -4.43 -3.48
C MET A 312 11.02 -5.22 -2.67
N ALA A 313 10.61 -5.85 -1.56
CA ALA A 313 11.50 -6.64 -0.72
C ALA A 313 12.08 -7.86 -1.47
N TRP A 314 11.28 -8.57 -2.27
CA TRP A 314 11.77 -9.72 -3.06
C TRP A 314 12.76 -9.33 -4.15
N ARG A 315 12.57 -8.15 -4.74
CA ARG A 315 13.39 -7.69 -5.87
C ARG A 315 14.63 -6.92 -5.45
N THR A 316 14.59 -6.26 -4.29
CA THR A 316 15.62 -5.31 -3.87
C THR A 316 16.22 -5.59 -2.49
N GLY A 317 15.53 -6.37 -1.65
CA GLY A 317 15.85 -6.55 -0.23
C GLY A 317 15.22 -5.49 0.68
N TYR A 318 14.50 -4.49 0.13
CA TYR A 318 13.94 -3.35 0.86
C TYR A 318 12.49 -3.07 0.48
N PRO A 319 11.61 -2.63 1.43
CA PRO A 319 10.18 -2.55 1.17
C PRO A 319 9.73 -1.29 0.40
N PHE A 320 10.50 -0.19 0.40
CA PHE A 320 10.19 1.09 -0.25
C PHE A 320 11.43 1.98 -0.29
N GLY A 321 11.36 3.17 -0.94
CA GLY A 321 12.43 4.17 -0.90
C GLY A 321 13.78 3.64 -1.36
N VAL A 322 13.84 3.04 -2.55
CA VAL A 322 15.04 2.40 -3.11
C VAL A 322 15.59 3.19 -4.28
N ASN A 323 16.92 3.32 -4.33
CA ASN A 323 17.65 3.96 -5.42
C ASN A 323 18.55 2.96 -6.16
N PHE A 324 18.43 2.89 -7.48
CA PHE A 324 19.21 2.00 -8.36
C PHE A 324 20.33 2.73 -9.13
N MET A 325 20.55 4.00 -8.93
CA MET A 325 21.48 4.83 -9.74
C MET A 325 22.92 4.29 -9.82
N ARG A 326 23.34 3.49 -8.83
CA ARG A 326 24.70 2.88 -8.82
C ARG A 326 24.73 1.45 -9.37
N GLY A 327 23.62 0.97 -10.00
CA GLY A 327 23.53 -0.39 -10.53
C GLY A 327 23.26 -1.45 -9.47
N TYR A 328 22.90 -1.07 -8.24
CA TYR A 328 22.44 -1.94 -7.18
C TYR A 328 21.46 -1.20 -6.26
N PRO A 329 20.52 -1.90 -5.59
CA PRO A 329 19.54 -1.25 -4.74
C PRO A 329 20.19 -0.67 -3.47
N ARG A 330 19.85 0.58 -3.16
CA ARG A 330 20.22 1.28 -1.93
C ARG A 330 18.97 1.78 -1.24
N PHE A 331 18.87 1.59 0.04
CA PHE A 331 17.73 1.96 0.86
C PHE A 331 18.10 3.07 1.85
N ASN A 332 17.37 4.17 1.79
CA ASN A 332 17.45 5.21 2.83
C ASN A 332 16.15 6.03 2.85
N PRO A 333 15.22 5.73 3.76
CA PRO A 333 14.02 6.54 3.96
C PRO A 333 14.37 7.98 4.32
N GLY A 334 13.67 8.95 3.68
CA GLY A 334 13.97 10.37 3.80
C GLY A 334 15.00 10.86 2.76
N GLU A 335 15.89 10.00 2.26
CA GLU A 335 16.73 10.31 1.10
C GLU A 335 16.07 9.87 -0.20
N TYR A 336 15.57 8.62 -0.27
CA TYR A 336 15.03 8.03 -1.50
C TYR A 336 13.50 7.91 -1.51
N THR A 337 12.80 8.53 -0.57
CA THR A 337 11.34 8.60 -0.55
C THR A 337 10.83 9.68 -1.50
N ALA A 338 9.76 9.36 -2.24
CA ALA A 338 9.25 10.19 -3.34
C ALA A 338 8.89 11.61 -2.91
N SER A 339 8.22 11.76 -1.74
CA SER A 339 7.84 13.08 -1.22
C SER A 339 9.04 13.96 -0.93
N ASP A 340 10.14 13.38 -0.44
CA ASP A 340 11.35 14.10 -0.07
C ASP A 340 12.19 14.45 -1.29
N ILE A 341 12.36 13.51 -2.25
CA ILE A 341 13.03 13.75 -3.54
C ILE A 341 12.36 14.90 -4.29
N LEU A 342 11.03 14.88 -4.39
CA LEU A 342 10.28 15.93 -5.06
C LEU A 342 10.36 17.27 -4.31
N ALA A 343 10.28 17.26 -2.98
CA ALA A 343 10.39 18.48 -2.18
C ALA A 343 11.79 19.13 -2.27
N ARG A 344 12.85 18.32 -2.42
CA ARG A 344 14.24 18.80 -2.64
C ARG A 344 14.56 19.11 -4.11
N LYS A 345 13.60 18.90 -5.04
CA LYS A 345 13.75 19.17 -6.48
C LYS A 345 14.84 18.33 -7.16
N GLU A 346 14.99 17.08 -6.75
CA GLU A 346 16.06 16.20 -7.24
C GLU A 346 15.66 15.41 -8.49
N ALA A 347 14.39 14.96 -8.59
CA ALA A 347 13.93 14.23 -9.77
C ALA A 347 13.83 15.12 -10.99
N ASP A 348 14.24 14.61 -12.15
CA ASP A 348 14.14 15.29 -13.44
C ASP A 348 13.13 14.63 -14.41
N ALA A 349 12.62 13.47 -14.08
CA ALA A 349 11.43 12.84 -14.68
C ALA A 349 10.73 11.95 -13.65
N ALA A 350 9.43 11.64 -13.85
CA ALA A 350 8.71 10.73 -12.98
C ALA A 350 7.74 9.81 -13.72
N MET A 351 7.47 8.64 -13.12
CA MET A 351 6.38 7.74 -13.51
C MET A 351 5.53 7.44 -12.27
N ILE A 352 4.26 7.83 -12.33
CA ILE A 352 3.30 7.71 -11.22
C ILE A 352 2.28 6.62 -11.56
N ILE A 353 2.20 5.58 -10.75
CA ILE A 353 1.36 4.40 -11.01
C ILE A 353 0.31 4.28 -9.91
N ALA A 354 -0.97 4.46 -10.28
CA ALA A 354 -2.12 4.31 -9.40
C ALA A 354 -1.93 5.07 -8.06
N ALA A 355 -1.59 6.35 -8.17
CA ALA A 355 -1.41 7.26 -7.03
C ALA A 355 -1.66 8.72 -7.45
N ASP A 356 -2.07 9.56 -6.50
CA ASP A 356 -2.34 10.99 -6.75
C ASP A 356 -1.48 11.91 -5.85
N PRO A 357 -0.15 12.01 -6.13
CA PRO A 357 0.73 12.91 -5.38
C PRO A 357 0.34 14.38 -5.51
N MET A 358 -0.33 14.77 -6.60
CA MET A 358 -0.82 16.15 -6.77
C MET A 358 -1.92 16.51 -5.75
N ALA A 359 -2.70 15.53 -5.27
CA ALA A 359 -3.67 15.72 -4.21
C ALA A 359 -3.06 15.60 -2.79
N ASN A 360 -2.02 14.78 -2.62
CA ASN A 360 -1.62 14.29 -1.29
C ASN A 360 -0.24 14.76 -0.79
N PHE A 361 0.66 15.19 -1.69
CA PHE A 361 2.00 15.60 -1.28
C PHE A 361 2.05 17.07 -0.80
N SER A 362 3.16 17.44 -0.18
CA SER A 362 3.43 18.81 0.25
C SER A 362 3.49 19.78 -0.94
N GLN A 363 3.20 21.06 -0.71
CA GLN A 363 3.23 22.06 -1.77
C GLN A 363 4.56 22.07 -2.54
N PRO A 364 5.77 22.09 -1.89
CA PRO A 364 7.04 22.06 -2.61
C PRO A 364 7.20 20.84 -3.53
N ALA A 365 6.75 19.64 -3.08
CA ALA A 365 6.82 18.42 -3.88
C ALA A 365 5.89 18.49 -5.10
N ARG A 366 4.67 19.02 -4.92
CA ARG A 366 3.70 19.20 -6.02
C ARG A 366 4.17 20.23 -7.04
N ASP A 367 4.76 21.34 -6.58
CA ASP A 367 5.27 22.37 -7.48
C ASP A 367 6.43 21.84 -8.31
N HIS A 368 7.31 21.03 -7.73
CA HIS A 368 8.38 20.41 -8.48
C HIS A 368 7.86 19.36 -9.47
N LEU A 369 6.95 18.49 -9.07
CA LEU A 369 6.35 17.48 -9.98
C LEU A 369 5.71 18.15 -11.21
N LYS A 370 5.08 19.33 -11.06
CA LYS A 370 4.53 20.10 -12.19
C LYS A 370 5.60 20.65 -13.12
N SER A 371 6.82 20.83 -12.64
CA SER A 371 7.90 21.47 -13.41
C SER A 371 8.76 20.49 -14.20
N ILE A 372 8.55 19.18 -14.01
CA ILE A 372 9.28 18.11 -14.70
C ILE A 372 8.33 17.29 -15.58
N PRO A 373 8.82 16.66 -16.65
CA PRO A 373 8.02 15.72 -17.43
C PRO A 373 7.68 14.48 -16.58
N TYR A 374 6.43 14.01 -16.63
CA TYR A 374 6.07 12.77 -15.96
C TYR A 374 4.94 12.01 -16.64
N ILE A 375 4.91 10.71 -16.37
CA ILE A 375 3.95 9.73 -16.86
C ILE A 375 2.98 9.41 -15.71
N ALA A 376 1.69 9.28 -15.98
CA ALA A 376 0.70 8.88 -14.98
C ALA A 376 -0.21 7.76 -15.50
N PHE A 377 -0.51 6.81 -14.60
CA PHE A 377 -1.44 5.70 -14.85
C PHE A 377 -2.57 5.76 -13.82
N ASP A 378 -3.80 5.86 -14.27
CA ASP A 378 -4.97 5.80 -13.40
C ASP A 378 -6.22 5.38 -14.21
N PRO A 379 -7.14 4.59 -13.67
CA PRO A 379 -8.40 4.28 -14.33
C PRO A 379 -9.33 5.49 -14.43
N LYS A 380 -9.07 6.55 -13.67
CA LYS A 380 -9.88 7.79 -13.64
C LYS A 380 -9.02 9.04 -13.80
N GLU A 381 -9.66 10.13 -14.20
CA GLU A 381 -8.99 11.42 -14.18
C GLU A 381 -8.74 11.91 -12.75
N THR A 382 -7.48 12.23 -12.46
CA THR A 382 -7.01 12.78 -11.19
C THR A 382 -6.27 14.09 -11.43
N PRO A 383 -6.02 14.91 -10.40
CA PRO A 383 -5.11 16.06 -10.54
C PRO A 383 -3.73 15.65 -11.09
N THR A 384 -3.23 14.46 -10.77
CA THR A 384 -1.96 13.95 -11.30
C THR A 384 -2.05 13.60 -12.78
N THR A 385 -3.05 12.84 -13.23
CA THR A 385 -3.17 12.50 -14.67
C THR A 385 -3.43 13.69 -15.54
N ARG A 386 -4.18 14.69 -15.04
CA ARG A 386 -4.51 15.92 -15.79
C ARG A 386 -3.28 16.78 -16.11
N ALA A 387 -2.28 16.78 -15.22
CA ALA A 387 -1.07 17.59 -15.38
C ALA A 387 0.10 16.79 -15.95
N ALA A 388 -0.05 15.49 -16.21
CA ALA A 388 1.00 14.63 -16.75
C ALA A 388 1.30 14.97 -18.21
N GLU A 389 2.56 14.80 -18.61
CA GLU A 389 2.95 14.87 -20.03
C GLU A 389 2.36 13.69 -20.79
N VAL A 390 2.47 12.47 -20.23
CA VAL A 390 1.82 11.26 -20.76
C VAL A 390 0.87 10.72 -19.70
N ALA A 391 -0.41 10.61 -20.02
CA ALA A 391 -1.41 10.03 -19.14
C ALA A 391 -2.06 8.81 -19.80
N PHE A 392 -1.99 7.67 -19.12
CA PHE A 392 -2.68 6.45 -19.52
C PHE A 392 -3.95 6.26 -18.68
N THR A 393 -5.09 6.09 -19.37
CA THR A 393 -6.32 5.56 -18.78
C THR A 393 -6.25 4.04 -18.84
N VAL A 394 -6.26 3.38 -17.68
CA VAL A 394 -6.05 1.94 -17.59
C VAL A 394 -7.26 1.20 -17.05
N ALA A 395 -7.36 -0.09 -17.34
CA ALA A 395 -8.37 -0.97 -16.77
C ALA A 395 -8.17 -1.12 -15.25
N THR A 396 -9.27 -1.16 -14.49
CA THR A 396 -9.26 -1.22 -13.03
C THR A 396 -8.96 -2.64 -12.52
N TYR A 397 -7.90 -2.78 -11.71
CA TYR A 397 -7.56 -4.05 -11.09
C TYR A 397 -8.68 -4.52 -10.13
N GLY A 398 -8.97 -5.82 -10.14
CA GLY A 398 -10.04 -6.43 -9.32
C GLY A 398 -11.47 -6.21 -9.84
N ILE A 399 -11.66 -5.37 -10.87
CA ILE A 399 -12.94 -5.20 -11.57
C ILE A 399 -12.83 -5.65 -13.03
N ASN A 400 -11.83 -5.17 -13.76
CA ASN A 400 -11.62 -5.45 -15.17
C ASN A 400 -10.44 -6.41 -15.42
N VAL A 401 -9.44 -6.42 -14.53
CA VAL A 401 -8.16 -7.11 -14.76
C VAL A 401 -7.96 -8.20 -13.73
N PRO A 402 -7.57 -9.43 -14.14
CA PRO A 402 -7.11 -10.48 -13.25
C PRO A 402 -5.71 -10.15 -12.70
N GLY A 403 -5.25 -10.90 -11.73
CA GLY A 403 -3.92 -10.79 -11.17
C GLY A 403 -3.88 -11.22 -9.70
N THR A 404 -2.78 -10.90 -9.04
CA THR A 404 -2.56 -11.21 -7.64
C THR A 404 -2.45 -9.93 -6.82
N VAL A 405 -3.09 -9.92 -5.66
CA VAL A 405 -2.93 -8.89 -4.63
C VAL A 405 -2.63 -9.54 -3.28
N TYR A 406 -2.00 -8.82 -2.37
CA TYR A 406 -1.71 -9.33 -1.03
C TYR A 406 -2.58 -8.62 0.01
N ARG A 407 -3.32 -9.41 0.78
CA ARG A 407 -4.05 -8.92 1.95
C ARG A 407 -3.05 -8.42 3.00
N MET A 408 -3.47 -7.54 3.90
CA MET A 408 -2.60 -6.95 4.94
C MET A 408 -1.86 -7.96 5.84
N ASP A 409 -2.21 -9.24 5.77
CA ASP A 409 -1.59 -10.34 6.49
C ASP A 409 -0.74 -11.25 5.59
N ASP A 410 -0.26 -10.72 4.47
CA ASP A 410 0.64 -11.35 3.51
C ASP A 410 0.06 -12.57 2.77
N VAL A 411 -1.25 -12.77 2.85
CA VAL A 411 -1.94 -13.85 2.12
C VAL A 411 -2.21 -13.38 0.68
N PRO A 412 -1.69 -14.10 -0.33
CA PRO A 412 -1.99 -13.79 -1.74
C PRO A 412 -3.44 -14.14 -2.08
N ILE A 413 -4.11 -13.23 -2.78
CA ILE A 413 -5.50 -13.35 -3.21
C ILE A 413 -5.55 -13.13 -4.72
N SER A 414 -6.21 -14.04 -5.43
CA SER A 414 -6.44 -13.91 -6.87
C SER A 414 -7.60 -12.98 -7.16
N LEU A 415 -7.44 -12.13 -8.17
CA LEU A 415 -8.47 -11.23 -8.66
C LEU A 415 -9.33 -11.94 -9.72
N ARG A 416 -10.65 -11.80 -9.58
CA ARG A 416 -11.65 -12.30 -10.54
C ARG A 416 -12.33 -11.11 -11.20
N PRO A 417 -12.03 -10.80 -12.47
CA PRO A 417 -12.67 -9.71 -13.18
C PRO A 417 -14.16 -9.96 -13.34
N ALA A 418 -14.95 -8.90 -13.18
CA ALA A 418 -16.40 -8.93 -13.30
C ALA A 418 -16.87 -8.29 -14.61
N LEU A 419 -16.17 -7.28 -15.09
CA LEU A 419 -16.49 -6.49 -16.27
C LEU A 419 -15.34 -6.51 -17.28
N GLU A 420 -15.67 -6.45 -18.54
CA GLU A 420 -14.72 -6.16 -19.61
C GLU A 420 -14.37 -4.66 -19.64
N CYS A 421 -13.23 -4.31 -20.22
CA CYS A 421 -12.80 -2.94 -20.39
C CYS A 421 -12.04 -2.81 -21.72
N HIS A 422 -12.24 -1.72 -22.42
CA HIS A 422 -11.53 -1.43 -23.68
C HIS A 422 -10.14 -0.82 -23.45
N HIS A 423 -9.88 -0.29 -22.25
CA HIS A 423 -8.56 0.21 -21.91
C HIS A 423 -7.58 -0.95 -21.63
N PRO A 424 -6.31 -0.83 -22.01
CA PRO A 424 -5.28 -1.78 -21.64
C PRO A 424 -5.08 -1.75 -20.10
N SER A 425 -4.58 -2.85 -19.56
CA SER A 425 -4.12 -2.88 -18.18
C SER A 425 -2.80 -2.12 -18.03
N ASP A 426 -2.54 -1.62 -16.83
CA ASP A 426 -1.24 -1.06 -16.48
C ASP A 426 -0.09 -2.08 -16.68
N LEU A 427 -0.33 -3.37 -16.43
CA LEU A 427 0.63 -4.44 -16.68
C LEU A 427 1.05 -4.52 -18.16
N GLU A 428 0.09 -4.45 -19.09
CA GLU A 428 0.38 -4.50 -20.52
C GLU A 428 1.23 -3.31 -20.96
N ILE A 429 0.86 -2.10 -20.53
CA ILE A 429 1.60 -0.87 -20.87
C ILE A 429 2.99 -0.89 -20.21
N LEU A 430 3.12 -1.27 -18.94
CA LEU A 430 4.40 -1.33 -18.25
C LEU A 430 5.36 -2.34 -18.90
N LYS A 431 4.88 -3.52 -19.32
CA LYS A 431 5.69 -4.49 -20.08
C LYS A 431 6.18 -3.93 -21.42
N ALA A 432 5.33 -3.16 -22.10
CA ALA A 432 5.72 -2.54 -23.37
C ALA A 432 6.74 -1.42 -23.15
N ILE A 433 6.59 -0.60 -22.11
CA ILE A 433 7.59 0.40 -21.70
C ILE A 433 8.91 -0.28 -21.33
N GLU A 434 8.89 -1.35 -20.53
CA GLU A 434 10.10 -2.08 -20.15
C GLU A 434 10.87 -2.57 -21.40
N LYS A 435 10.15 -3.18 -22.34
CA LYS A 435 10.74 -3.64 -23.61
C LYS A 435 11.36 -2.50 -24.42
N GLN A 436 10.69 -1.35 -24.48
CA GLN A 436 11.19 -0.17 -25.21
C GLN A 436 12.41 0.45 -24.50
N VAL A 437 12.41 0.51 -23.17
CA VAL A 437 13.55 0.95 -22.35
C VAL A 437 14.76 0.05 -22.62
N GLN A 438 14.58 -1.27 -22.61
CA GLN A 438 15.66 -2.22 -22.92
C GLN A 438 16.25 -1.99 -24.30
N LYS A 439 15.38 -1.78 -25.31
CA LYS A 439 15.81 -1.47 -26.69
C LYS A 439 16.65 -0.19 -26.75
N LEU A 440 16.17 0.90 -26.17
CA LEU A 440 16.87 2.17 -26.15
C LEU A 440 18.22 2.09 -25.42
N ASN A 441 18.30 1.36 -24.31
CA ASN A 441 19.54 1.14 -23.57
C ASN A 441 20.56 0.36 -24.41
N MET A 442 20.13 -0.66 -25.18
CA MET A 442 21.01 -1.40 -26.10
C MET A 442 21.53 -0.49 -27.23
N GLU A 443 20.67 0.32 -27.83
CA GLU A 443 21.03 1.26 -28.88
C GLU A 443 22.06 2.29 -28.37
N ASN A 444 21.85 2.86 -27.20
CA ASN A 444 22.78 3.78 -26.56
C ASN A 444 24.14 3.13 -26.26
N ALA A 445 24.16 1.90 -25.75
CA ALA A 445 25.40 1.16 -25.50
C ALA A 445 26.19 0.88 -26.78
N MET A 446 25.50 0.52 -27.86
CA MET A 446 26.13 0.30 -29.18
C MET A 446 26.68 1.60 -29.78
N ALA A 447 26.00 2.72 -29.62
CA ALA A 447 26.48 4.03 -30.06
C ALA A 447 27.75 4.45 -29.32
N GLN A 448 27.78 4.28 -27.99
CA GLN A 448 28.95 4.57 -27.16
C GLN A 448 30.15 3.67 -27.48
N SER A 449 29.94 2.38 -27.78
CA SER A 449 31.01 1.47 -28.15
C SER A 449 31.68 1.82 -29.50
N LYS A 450 30.93 2.37 -30.44
CA LYS A 450 31.46 2.86 -31.72
C LYS A 450 32.29 4.14 -31.52
N ASP A 451 31.91 5.04 -30.63
CA ASP A 451 32.64 6.28 -30.37
C ASP A 451 33.96 6.02 -29.61
N THR A 452 33.98 5.04 -28.71
CA THR A 452 35.21 4.61 -28.01
C THR A 452 36.23 3.93 -28.91
N SER A 453 35.82 3.32 -30.04
CA SER A 453 36.73 2.73 -31.02
C SER A 453 37.53 3.78 -31.83
N LEU A 454 37.12 5.05 -31.76
CA LEU A 454 37.80 6.17 -32.41
C LEU A 454 38.83 6.89 -31.50
N ARG A 455 38.97 6.48 -30.24
CA ARG A 455 40.05 7.01 -29.38
C ARG A 455 41.35 6.27 -29.69
N PRO A 456 42.42 6.96 -30.10
CA PRO A 456 43.71 6.31 -30.29
C PRO A 456 44.17 5.67 -28.98
N ALA A 457 44.72 4.46 -29.08
CA ALA A 457 45.32 3.79 -27.94
C ALA A 457 46.23 4.75 -27.18
N ARG A 458 45.99 4.93 -25.86
CA ARG A 458 46.94 5.69 -25.04
C ARG A 458 48.29 4.99 -25.16
N GLU A 459 49.27 5.73 -25.74
CA GLU A 459 50.65 5.29 -25.76
C GLU A 459 51.06 4.94 -24.33
N ASN A 460 51.49 3.69 -24.15
CA ASN A 460 52.14 3.26 -22.93
C ASN A 460 53.35 4.16 -22.69
N PHE A 461 53.27 5.07 -21.76
CA PHE A 461 54.47 5.71 -21.22
C PHE A 461 55.29 4.62 -20.56
N GLY A 462 56.40 4.30 -21.26
CA GLY A 462 57.37 3.31 -20.86
C GLY A 462 57.92 3.62 -19.46
N SER A 463 58.09 2.52 -18.73
CA SER A 463 59.01 2.42 -17.60
C SER A 463 60.38 2.88 -18.01
N ASN A 464 60.89 3.95 -17.41
CA ASN A 464 62.35 4.16 -17.27
C ASN A 464 62.64 4.49 -15.82
N GLU A 465 63.51 3.63 -15.25
CA GLU A 465 64.36 3.70 -14.06
C GLU A 465 63.67 3.84 -12.69
#